data_58be3045a1bc607f9024cedbc452887e
#
_entry.id   58be3045a1bc607f9024cedbc452887e
#
_cell.length_a   1.000
_cell.length_b   1.000
_cell.length_c   1.000
_cell.angle_alpha   90.00
_cell.angle_beta   90.00
_cell.angle_gamma   90.00
#
_symmetry.space_group_name_H-M   'P 1'
#
loop_
_entity.id
_entity.type
_entity.pdbx_description
1 polymer ?
#
loop_
_entity_poly.entity_id
_entity_poly.type
_entity_poly.pdbx_seq_one_letter_code
_entity_poly.pdbx_strand_id
1 'polypeptide(L)'
;MSSKDIRSTQGRKRLFDSVVDTIGDTPCIRVNNLAPDNVTVYVKAEFFNPAASVKDRLAINIIEAAERRGDLKPGQTVVEATSGNTGIGLAMVCAAKGYPLVVTMAESFSIERRKLMRFLGAKVVLTPKAEKGFGMYQKAKELAEKNGWFLARQFETADNSDIHESTTAQEIMSDFEGERLDYYVTGYGTGGT
;
A
#
# COMPACT_ATOMS: atom_id res chain seq x y z
N MET A 1 -20.41 -3.84 -37.55
CA MET A 1 -20.80 -3.83 -36.12
C MET A 1 -21.53 -2.51 -35.84
N SER A 2 -22.76 -2.59 -35.33
CA SER A 2 -23.56 -1.40 -35.01
C SER A 2 -22.92 -0.65 -33.85
N SER A 3 -23.02 0.70 -33.82
CA SER A 3 -22.53 1.53 -32.69
C SER A 3 -23.14 1.16 -31.34
N LYS A 4 -24.16 0.30 -31.32
CA LYS A 4 -24.82 -0.23 -30.11
C LYS A 4 -24.02 -1.32 -29.36
N ASP A 5 -22.97 -1.88 -30.00
CA ASP A 5 -22.17 -2.98 -29.43
C ASP A 5 -20.87 -2.50 -28.76
N ILE A 6 -20.63 -1.17 -28.75
CA ILE A 6 -19.46 -0.60 -28.12
C ILE A 6 -19.75 -0.36 -26.63
N ARG A 7 -18.90 -0.94 -25.77
CA ARG A 7 -18.97 -0.74 -24.32
C ARG A 7 -18.84 0.75 -23.99
N SER A 8 -19.76 1.27 -23.17
CA SER A 8 -19.73 2.65 -22.67
C SER A 8 -19.49 2.68 -21.17
N THR A 9 -19.01 3.82 -20.66
CA THR A 9 -18.80 4.08 -19.23
C THR A 9 -19.43 5.41 -18.87
N GLN A 10 -19.90 5.55 -17.61
CA GLN A 10 -20.56 6.78 -17.13
C GLN A 10 -19.64 7.70 -16.33
N GLY A 11 -18.35 7.34 -16.15
CA GLY A 11 -17.44 8.02 -15.24
C GLY A 11 -17.79 7.81 -13.77
N ARG A 12 -16.94 8.29 -12.88
CA ARG A 12 -17.15 8.19 -11.41
C ARG A 12 -18.03 9.31 -10.86
N LYS A 13 -18.41 10.31 -11.66
CA LYS A 13 -19.21 11.48 -11.29
C LYS A 13 -18.66 12.27 -10.10
N ARG A 14 -17.35 12.18 -9.85
CA ARG A 14 -16.66 12.94 -8.80
C ARG A 14 -15.24 13.28 -9.27
N LEU A 15 -14.74 14.43 -8.82
CA LEU A 15 -13.34 14.82 -8.92
C LEU A 15 -12.62 14.47 -7.62
N PHE A 16 -11.35 14.21 -7.70
CA PHE A 16 -10.49 13.92 -6.56
C PHE A 16 -9.43 15.01 -6.47
N ASP A 17 -9.18 15.53 -5.29
CA ASP A 17 -8.19 16.57 -5.06
C ASP A 17 -6.77 16.03 -5.03
N SER A 18 -6.61 14.74 -4.66
CA SER A 18 -5.33 14.08 -4.58
C SER A 18 -5.39 12.63 -5.06
N VAL A 19 -4.26 12.10 -5.52
CA VAL A 19 -4.13 10.67 -5.85
C VAL A 19 -4.39 9.77 -4.64
N VAL A 20 -4.07 10.22 -3.43
CA VAL A 20 -4.31 9.44 -2.20
C VAL A 20 -5.80 9.24 -1.90
N ASP A 21 -6.67 10.13 -2.37
CA ASP A 21 -8.12 10.02 -2.22
C ASP A 21 -8.73 8.91 -3.09
N THR A 22 -7.92 8.31 -3.96
CA THR A 22 -8.33 7.17 -4.82
C THR A 22 -7.93 5.82 -4.24
N ILE A 23 -7.32 5.79 -3.06
CA ILE A 23 -6.92 4.55 -2.37
C ILE A 23 -8.17 3.88 -1.78
N GLY A 24 -8.28 2.57 -1.96
CA GLY A 24 -9.44 1.80 -1.48
C GLY A 24 -10.54 1.66 -2.53
N ASP A 25 -11.72 1.26 -2.09
CA ASP A 25 -12.88 0.94 -2.94
C ASP A 25 -12.50 0.04 -4.13
N THR A 26 -11.63 -0.95 -3.86
CA THR A 26 -11.16 -1.88 -4.88
C THR A 26 -12.23 -2.93 -5.16
N PRO A 27 -12.43 -3.34 -6.44
CA PRO A 27 -13.51 -4.27 -6.76
C PRO A 27 -13.22 -5.69 -6.32
N CYS A 28 -14.29 -6.45 -5.97
CA CYS A 28 -14.28 -7.90 -5.93
C CYS A 28 -14.57 -8.44 -7.33
N ILE A 29 -13.65 -9.20 -7.92
CA ILE A 29 -13.74 -9.70 -9.29
C ILE A 29 -13.87 -11.23 -9.29
N ARG A 30 -14.93 -11.76 -9.93
CA ARG A 30 -15.13 -13.20 -10.06
C ARG A 30 -14.06 -13.84 -10.96
N VAL A 31 -13.50 -14.95 -10.49
CA VAL A 31 -12.57 -15.78 -11.24
C VAL A 31 -13.37 -16.88 -11.97
N ASN A 32 -13.52 -16.77 -13.30
CA ASN A 32 -14.43 -17.63 -14.05
C ASN A 32 -13.82 -18.94 -14.52
N ASN A 33 -12.52 -18.98 -14.84
CA ASN A 33 -11.91 -20.10 -15.56
C ASN A 33 -10.94 -20.94 -14.71
N LEU A 34 -10.65 -20.54 -13.49
CA LEU A 34 -9.70 -21.23 -12.61
C LEU A 34 -10.36 -21.89 -11.40
N ALA A 35 -11.62 -21.54 -11.11
CA ALA A 35 -12.38 -22.14 -10.03
C ALA A 35 -12.99 -23.46 -10.48
N PRO A 36 -13.08 -24.51 -9.61
CA PRO A 36 -13.88 -25.71 -9.87
C PRO A 36 -15.36 -25.36 -10.06
N ASP A 37 -16.10 -26.18 -10.78
CA ASP A 37 -17.51 -25.93 -11.17
C ASP A 37 -18.45 -25.72 -9.98
N ASN A 38 -18.13 -26.32 -8.82
CA ASN A 38 -18.94 -26.24 -7.60
C ASN A 38 -18.48 -25.14 -6.63
N VAL A 39 -17.52 -24.29 -7.02
CA VAL A 39 -16.96 -23.23 -6.18
C VAL A 39 -16.98 -21.90 -6.91
N THR A 40 -17.48 -20.85 -6.25
CA THR A 40 -17.37 -19.48 -6.75
C THR A 40 -16.23 -18.77 -6.02
N VAL A 41 -15.28 -18.23 -6.77
CA VAL A 41 -14.10 -17.54 -6.25
C VAL A 41 -14.13 -16.09 -6.70
N TYR A 42 -13.90 -15.19 -5.75
CA TYR A 42 -13.67 -13.77 -6.00
C TYR A 42 -12.28 -13.37 -5.54
N VAL A 43 -11.67 -12.42 -6.22
CA VAL A 43 -10.45 -11.75 -5.76
C VAL A 43 -10.76 -10.30 -5.44
N LYS A 44 -10.38 -9.84 -4.24
CA LYS A 44 -10.34 -8.42 -3.91
C LYS A 44 -9.15 -7.81 -4.64
N ALA A 45 -9.43 -7.08 -5.71
CA ALA A 45 -8.43 -6.69 -6.70
C ALA A 45 -7.63 -5.44 -6.26
N GLU A 46 -6.74 -5.62 -5.27
CA GLU A 46 -5.95 -4.54 -4.68
C GLU A 46 -4.97 -3.85 -5.65
N PHE A 47 -4.75 -4.40 -6.83
CA PHE A 47 -4.02 -3.73 -7.91
C PHE A 47 -4.79 -2.57 -8.56
N PHE A 48 -6.05 -2.33 -8.20
CA PHE A 48 -6.78 -1.12 -8.58
C PHE A 48 -6.42 0.10 -7.71
N ASN A 49 -5.70 -0.09 -6.62
CA ASN A 49 -5.11 1.05 -5.90
C ASN A 49 -4.11 1.82 -6.80
N PRO A 50 -3.90 3.12 -6.60
CA PRO A 50 -3.11 3.97 -7.51
C PRO A 50 -1.64 3.56 -7.67
N ALA A 51 -0.99 2.99 -6.64
CA ALA A 51 0.33 2.38 -6.77
C ALA A 51 0.28 0.84 -6.96
N ALA A 52 -0.89 0.32 -7.38
CA ALA A 52 -1.16 -1.05 -7.78
C ALA A 52 -0.93 -2.11 -6.69
N SER A 53 -1.17 -1.78 -5.42
CA SER A 53 -1.09 -2.79 -4.37
C SER A 53 -1.90 -2.46 -3.11
N VAL A 54 -2.17 -3.49 -2.29
CA VAL A 54 -2.77 -3.36 -0.96
C VAL A 54 -1.96 -2.46 -0.01
N LYS A 55 -0.67 -2.25 -0.28
CA LYS A 55 0.20 -1.44 0.56
C LYS A 55 -0.04 0.06 0.45
N ASP A 56 -0.81 0.50 -0.52
CA ASP A 56 -1.25 1.88 -0.61
C ASP A 56 -2.11 2.26 0.59
N ARG A 57 -3.00 1.35 1.04
CA ARG A 57 -3.83 1.51 2.24
C ARG A 57 -2.98 1.67 3.50
N LEU A 58 -2.02 0.76 3.70
CA LEU A 58 -1.08 0.83 4.81
C LEU A 58 -0.29 2.14 4.78
N ALA A 59 0.23 2.53 3.62
CA ALA A 59 1.06 3.72 3.48
C ALA A 59 0.31 5.00 3.86
N ILE A 60 -0.91 5.18 3.36
CA ILE A 60 -1.70 6.37 3.70
C ILE A 60 -2.04 6.41 5.19
N ASN A 61 -2.45 5.27 5.78
CA ASN A 61 -2.86 5.27 7.18
C ASN A 61 -1.70 5.49 8.15
N ILE A 62 -0.52 4.92 7.90
CA ILE A 62 0.66 5.20 8.73
C ILE A 62 0.96 6.69 8.77
N ILE A 63 0.95 7.35 7.62
CA ILE A 63 1.25 8.79 7.53
C ILE A 63 0.16 9.61 8.23
N GLU A 64 -1.11 9.40 7.90
CA GLU A 64 -2.21 10.18 8.47
C GLU A 64 -2.43 9.92 9.96
N ALA A 65 -2.26 8.69 10.42
CA ALA A 65 -2.34 8.38 11.84
C ALA A 65 -1.20 9.05 12.62
N ALA A 66 0.02 9.05 12.06
CA ALA A 66 1.16 9.74 12.67
C ALA A 66 0.96 11.28 12.69
N GLU A 67 0.38 11.86 11.64
CA GLU A 67 -0.01 13.27 11.62
C GLU A 67 -1.03 13.58 12.73
N ARG A 68 -2.10 12.77 12.82
CA ARG A 68 -3.15 12.96 13.86
C ARG A 68 -2.63 12.86 15.28
N ARG A 69 -1.64 11.97 15.53
CA ARG A 69 -1.00 11.82 16.85
C ARG A 69 0.07 12.88 17.13
N GLY A 70 0.51 13.62 16.10
CA GLY A 70 1.65 14.56 16.21
C GLY A 70 3.02 13.88 16.21
N ASP A 71 3.09 12.60 15.88
CA ASP A 71 4.34 11.83 15.77
C ASP A 71 5.12 12.23 14.51
N LEU A 72 4.42 12.59 13.43
CA LEU A 72 4.98 13.11 12.19
C LEU A 72 4.66 14.58 12.03
N LYS A 73 5.70 15.42 11.98
CA LYS A 73 5.57 16.87 11.82
C LYS A 73 5.65 17.28 10.36
N PRO A 74 4.99 18.38 9.94
CA PRO A 74 5.11 18.90 8.58
C PRO A 74 6.58 19.05 8.14
N GLY A 75 6.89 18.48 6.95
CA GLY A 75 8.24 18.52 6.38
C GLY A 75 9.27 17.58 7.02
N GLN A 76 8.90 16.83 8.07
CA GLN A 76 9.79 15.85 8.67
C GLN A 76 10.02 14.67 7.70
N THR A 77 11.25 14.17 7.63
CA THR A 77 11.57 13.03 6.77
C THR A 77 10.98 11.74 7.33
N VAL A 78 10.33 10.98 6.49
CA VAL A 78 9.87 9.61 6.77
C VAL A 78 10.96 8.63 6.37
N VAL A 79 11.18 7.58 7.14
CA VAL A 79 12.11 6.49 6.80
C VAL A 79 11.46 5.13 7.01
N GLU A 80 11.73 4.17 6.10
CA GLU A 80 11.22 2.79 6.21
C GLU A 80 12.20 1.79 5.60
N ALA A 81 12.26 0.62 6.22
CA ALA A 81 13.02 -0.54 5.74
C ALA A 81 12.12 -1.43 4.87
N THR A 82 12.24 -1.33 3.57
CA THR A 82 11.39 -2.11 2.66
C THR A 82 12.02 -2.30 1.29
N SER A 83 11.75 -3.43 0.67
CA SER A 83 12.15 -3.73 -0.71
C SER A 83 10.96 -3.82 -1.66
N GLY A 84 9.76 -3.63 -1.15
CA GLY A 84 8.54 -3.97 -1.87
C GLY A 84 7.52 -2.82 -1.99
N ASN A 85 6.28 -3.24 -2.09
CA ASN A 85 5.15 -2.36 -2.34
C ASN A 85 4.91 -1.32 -1.25
N THR A 86 5.28 -1.60 0.01
CA THR A 86 5.21 -0.59 1.09
C THR A 86 6.06 0.63 0.77
N GLY A 87 7.28 0.42 0.25
CA GLY A 87 8.14 1.54 -0.16
C GLY A 87 7.58 2.33 -1.34
N ILE A 88 6.91 1.66 -2.29
CA ILE A 88 6.25 2.33 -3.42
C ILE A 88 5.03 3.12 -2.94
N GLY A 89 4.18 2.52 -2.10
CA GLY A 89 3.02 3.20 -1.51
C GLY A 89 3.44 4.42 -0.67
N LEU A 90 4.43 4.26 0.22
CA LEU A 90 4.97 5.38 0.99
C LEU A 90 5.57 6.47 0.10
N ALA A 91 6.26 6.11 -1.00
CA ALA A 91 6.81 7.10 -1.91
C ALA A 91 5.71 7.93 -2.59
N MET A 92 4.63 7.29 -3.03
CA MET A 92 3.47 7.97 -3.60
C MET A 92 2.78 8.88 -2.57
N VAL A 93 2.49 8.37 -1.37
CA VAL A 93 1.81 9.12 -0.31
C VAL A 93 2.66 10.29 0.17
N CYS A 94 3.95 10.08 0.44
CA CYS A 94 4.87 11.14 0.85
C CYS A 94 5.01 12.21 -0.21
N ALA A 95 5.09 11.85 -1.50
CA ALA A 95 5.12 12.82 -2.59
C ALA A 95 3.84 13.66 -2.64
N ALA A 96 2.67 13.03 -2.50
CA ALA A 96 1.38 13.72 -2.52
C ALA A 96 1.19 14.66 -1.31
N LYS A 97 1.72 14.28 -0.13
CA LYS A 97 1.57 15.04 1.12
C LYS A 97 2.76 15.97 1.44
N GLY A 98 3.80 15.98 0.58
CA GLY A 98 4.95 16.88 0.73
C GLY A 98 5.99 16.43 1.77
N TYR A 99 6.08 15.14 2.08
CA TYR A 99 7.09 14.59 2.98
C TYR A 99 8.31 14.04 2.23
N PRO A 100 9.54 14.39 2.62
CA PRO A 100 10.72 13.66 2.16
C PRO A 100 10.68 12.20 2.63
N LEU A 101 11.02 11.25 1.74
CA LEU A 101 11.08 9.83 2.07
C LEU A 101 12.48 9.26 1.85
N VAL A 102 12.94 8.48 2.82
CA VAL A 102 14.14 7.63 2.72
C VAL A 102 13.73 6.18 2.87
N VAL A 103 14.13 5.35 1.91
CA VAL A 103 13.92 3.90 1.94
C VAL A 103 15.27 3.20 2.07
N THR A 104 15.42 2.33 3.07
CA THR A 104 16.57 1.43 3.16
C THR A 104 16.23 0.09 2.52
N MET A 105 17.11 -0.37 1.61
CA MET A 105 16.88 -1.57 0.81
C MET A 105 18.19 -2.32 0.58
N ALA A 106 18.19 -3.64 0.75
CA ALA A 106 19.37 -4.44 0.43
C ALA A 106 19.67 -4.42 -1.08
N GLU A 107 20.94 -4.37 -1.43
CA GLU A 107 21.42 -4.26 -2.82
C GLU A 107 21.04 -5.44 -3.72
N SER A 108 20.58 -6.56 -3.15
CA SER A 108 20.11 -7.72 -3.89
C SER A 108 18.67 -7.62 -4.42
N PHE A 109 17.91 -6.62 -3.97
CA PHE A 109 16.52 -6.45 -4.41
C PHE A 109 16.41 -5.71 -5.74
N SER A 110 15.19 -5.73 -6.33
CA SER A 110 14.85 -5.25 -7.67
C SER A 110 15.31 -3.81 -7.95
N ILE A 111 16.02 -3.66 -9.07
CA ILE A 111 16.46 -2.35 -9.57
C ILE A 111 15.25 -1.53 -10.05
N GLU A 112 14.23 -2.17 -10.61
CA GLU A 112 13.01 -1.54 -11.12
C GLU A 112 12.27 -0.85 -9.97
N ARG A 113 12.15 -1.52 -8.80
CA ARG A 113 11.53 -0.93 -7.61
C ARG A 113 12.32 0.28 -7.09
N ARG A 114 13.66 0.22 -7.12
CA ARG A 114 14.50 1.38 -6.76
C ARG A 114 14.27 2.57 -7.70
N LYS A 115 14.18 2.29 -9.02
CA LYS A 115 13.89 3.31 -10.03
C LYS A 115 12.51 3.93 -9.80
N LEU A 116 11.49 3.11 -9.54
CA LEU A 116 10.13 3.57 -9.29
C LEU A 116 10.04 4.43 -8.01
N MET A 117 10.62 3.99 -6.90
CA MET A 117 10.65 4.78 -5.67
C MET A 117 11.37 6.12 -5.85
N ARG A 118 12.50 6.14 -6.58
CA ARG A 118 13.23 7.37 -6.92
C ARG A 118 12.43 8.29 -7.83
N PHE A 119 11.74 7.73 -8.81
CA PHE A 119 10.84 8.48 -9.70
C PHE A 119 9.74 9.18 -8.91
N LEU A 120 9.21 8.54 -7.86
CA LEU A 120 8.25 9.10 -6.92
C LEU A 120 8.88 10.03 -5.86
N GLY A 121 10.18 10.35 -5.95
CA GLY A 121 10.85 11.31 -5.09
C GLY A 121 11.57 10.72 -3.87
N ALA A 122 11.52 9.42 -3.64
CA ALA A 122 12.18 8.80 -2.50
C ALA A 122 13.71 8.70 -2.69
N LYS A 123 14.47 8.90 -1.61
CA LYS A 123 15.90 8.56 -1.54
C LYS A 123 16.05 7.10 -1.13
N VAL A 124 16.70 6.30 -1.97
CA VAL A 124 16.98 4.88 -1.68
C VAL A 124 18.42 4.72 -1.19
N VAL A 125 18.57 4.24 0.04
CA VAL A 125 19.84 3.92 0.70
C VAL A 125 20.03 2.41 0.62
N LEU A 126 21.10 1.95 0.00
CA LEU A 126 21.40 0.53 -0.13
C LEU A 126 22.14 0.00 1.08
N THR A 127 21.81 -1.22 1.50
CA THR A 127 22.50 -1.98 2.54
C THR A 127 23.11 -3.26 1.95
N PRO A 128 24.15 -3.84 2.59
CA PRO A 128 24.77 -5.06 2.12
C PRO A 128 23.80 -6.22 1.98
N LYS A 129 23.87 -6.98 0.87
CA LYS A 129 22.97 -8.14 0.64
C LYS A 129 23.07 -9.21 1.73
N ALA A 130 24.24 -9.37 2.33
CA ALA A 130 24.48 -10.36 3.38
C ALA A 130 23.64 -10.11 4.65
N GLU A 131 23.31 -8.86 4.93
CA GLU A 131 22.55 -8.44 6.11
C GLU A 131 21.03 -8.58 5.91
N LYS A 132 20.57 -8.80 4.69
CA LYS A 132 19.16 -9.02 4.33
C LYS A 132 18.22 -7.96 4.96
N GLY A 133 17.02 -8.39 5.40
CA GLY A 133 16.01 -7.50 6.02
C GLY A 133 16.46 -6.89 7.35
N PHE A 134 17.28 -7.60 8.11
CA PHE A 134 17.79 -7.11 9.39
C PHE A 134 18.68 -5.88 9.19
N GLY A 135 19.63 -5.91 8.24
CA GLY A 135 20.48 -4.75 7.94
C GLY A 135 19.68 -3.56 7.40
N MET A 136 18.64 -3.81 6.61
CA MET A 136 17.72 -2.75 6.17
C MET A 136 17.06 -2.06 7.37
N TYR A 137 16.50 -2.83 8.30
CA TYR A 137 15.84 -2.30 9.50
C TYR A 137 16.81 -1.54 10.40
N GLN A 138 17.98 -2.11 10.68
CA GLN A 138 19.00 -1.44 11.52
C GLN A 138 19.42 -0.11 10.90
N LYS A 139 19.60 -0.06 9.58
CA LYS A 139 19.95 1.18 8.87
C LYS A 139 18.83 2.22 8.91
N ALA A 140 17.59 1.80 8.77
CA ALA A 140 16.45 2.71 8.89
C ALA A 140 16.36 3.30 10.32
N LYS A 141 16.52 2.46 11.33
CA LYS A 141 16.53 2.86 12.74
C LYS A 141 17.67 3.83 13.05
N GLU A 142 18.90 3.51 12.64
CA GLU A 142 20.07 4.39 12.78
C GLU A 142 19.81 5.79 12.19
N LEU A 143 19.25 5.81 10.97
CA LEU A 143 18.97 7.08 10.28
C LEU A 143 17.86 7.86 10.98
N ALA A 144 16.82 7.19 11.48
CA ALA A 144 15.75 7.81 12.23
C ALA A 144 16.27 8.46 13.51
N GLU A 145 17.02 7.72 14.33
CA GLU A 145 17.56 8.18 15.60
C GLU A 145 18.56 9.34 15.41
N LYS A 146 19.48 9.20 14.46
CA LYS A 146 20.52 10.19 14.19
C LYS A 146 19.95 11.55 13.72
N ASN A 147 18.88 11.52 12.94
CA ASN A 147 18.37 12.71 12.25
C ASN A 147 17.01 13.21 12.78
N GLY A 148 16.43 12.52 13.76
CA GLY A 148 15.08 12.84 14.25
C GLY A 148 14.00 12.58 13.19
N TRP A 149 14.16 11.56 12.36
CA TRP A 149 13.20 11.18 11.30
C TRP A 149 12.12 10.27 11.84
N PHE A 150 10.96 10.30 11.21
CA PHE A 150 9.85 9.40 11.53
C PHE A 150 10.07 8.02 10.90
N LEU A 151 10.19 6.97 11.72
CA LEU A 151 10.28 5.58 11.29
C LEU A 151 8.87 4.98 11.19
N ALA A 152 8.46 4.54 10.00
CA ALA A 152 7.08 4.12 9.73
C ALA A 152 6.68 2.78 10.36
N ARG A 153 7.63 1.83 10.56
CA ARG A 153 7.46 0.57 11.34
C ARG A 153 6.31 -0.32 10.87
N GLN A 154 6.26 -0.65 9.57
CA GLN A 154 5.16 -1.44 8.99
C GLN A 154 4.84 -2.76 9.69
N PHE A 155 5.78 -3.36 10.43
CA PHE A 155 5.60 -4.63 11.15
C PHE A 155 5.16 -4.45 12.61
N GLU A 156 5.18 -3.24 13.14
CA GLU A 156 4.99 -2.98 14.57
C GLU A 156 3.79 -2.07 14.86
N THR A 157 3.38 -1.25 13.87
CA THR A 157 2.29 -0.29 14.07
C THR A 157 0.91 -0.94 13.92
N ALA A 158 0.01 -0.61 14.85
CA ALA A 158 -1.41 -0.96 14.76
C ALA A 158 -2.11 -0.28 13.57
N ASP A 159 -1.57 0.85 13.09
CA ASP A 159 -2.12 1.57 11.93
C ASP A 159 -2.25 0.66 10.69
N ASN A 160 -1.45 -0.44 10.64
CA ASN A 160 -1.50 -1.42 9.57
C ASN A 160 -2.78 -2.28 9.60
N SER A 161 -3.19 -2.77 10.76
CA SER A 161 -4.44 -3.53 10.90
C SER A 161 -5.66 -2.62 10.87
N ASP A 162 -5.57 -1.45 11.48
CA ASP A 162 -6.69 -0.51 11.63
C ASP A 162 -7.28 -0.08 10.27
N ILE A 163 -6.43 0.14 9.27
CA ILE A 163 -6.90 0.51 7.92
C ILE A 163 -7.65 -0.65 7.25
N HIS A 164 -7.27 -1.88 7.50
CA HIS A 164 -7.96 -3.04 6.94
C HIS A 164 -9.30 -3.29 7.63
N GLU A 165 -9.38 -3.08 8.94
CA GLU A 165 -10.63 -3.15 9.69
C GLU A 165 -11.62 -2.06 9.23
N SER A 166 -11.15 -0.83 9.10
CA SER A 166 -11.99 0.32 8.77
C SER A 166 -12.32 0.46 7.29
N THR A 167 -11.58 -0.18 6.38
CA THR A 167 -11.81 -0.06 4.93
C THR A 167 -11.96 -1.42 4.25
N THR A 168 -10.92 -2.21 4.13
CA THR A 168 -10.92 -3.47 3.35
C THR A 168 -12.01 -4.43 3.81
N ALA A 169 -12.17 -4.62 5.12
CA ALA A 169 -13.20 -5.48 5.68
C ALA A 169 -14.61 -4.95 5.38
N GLN A 170 -14.82 -3.64 5.54
CA GLN A 170 -16.10 -3.00 5.27
C GLN A 170 -16.47 -3.08 3.78
N GLU A 171 -15.51 -2.86 2.90
CA GLU A 171 -15.70 -3.02 1.45
C GLU A 171 -16.10 -4.45 1.08
N ILE A 172 -15.42 -5.47 1.66
CA ILE A 172 -15.75 -6.89 1.40
C ILE A 172 -17.16 -7.21 1.92
N MET A 173 -17.50 -6.77 3.13
CA MET A 173 -18.82 -6.99 3.69
C MET A 173 -19.93 -6.33 2.84
N SER A 174 -19.68 -5.13 2.34
CA SER A 174 -20.60 -4.43 1.45
C SER A 174 -20.72 -5.10 0.08
N ASP A 175 -19.59 -5.54 -0.51
CA ASP A 175 -19.56 -6.22 -1.81
C ASP A 175 -20.34 -7.57 -1.77
N PHE A 176 -20.42 -8.20 -0.60
CA PHE A 176 -21.13 -9.48 -0.38
C PHE A 176 -22.46 -9.30 0.36
N GLU A 177 -23.00 -8.09 0.45
CA GLU A 177 -24.28 -7.85 1.10
C GLU A 177 -25.41 -8.67 0.44
N GLY A 178 -26.06 -9.54 1.21
CA GLY A 178 -27.09 -10.48 0.72
C GLY A 178 -26.54 -11.75 0.04
N GLU A 179 -25.23 -11.88 -0.10
CA GLU A 179 -24.56 -13.05 -0.65
C GLU A 179 -23.88 -13.87 0.47
N ARG A 180 -23.60 -15.13 0.17
CA ARG A 180 -22.90 -16.02 1.12
C ARG A 180 -21.39 -15.93 0.91
N LEU A 181 -20.64 -15.64 1.96
CA LEU A 181 -19.18 -15.72 2.02
C LEU A 181 -18.75 -16.85 2.97
N ASP A 182 -18.30 -17.97 2.43
CA ASP A 182 -17.93 -19.15 3.24
C ASP A 182 -16.49 -19.09 3.74
N TYR A 183 -15.57 -18.57 2.90
CA TYR A 183 -14.13 -18.56 3.18
C TYR A 183 -13.51 -17.23 2.78
N TYR A 184 -12.63 -16.74 3.62
CA TYR A 184 -11.73 -15.65 3.33
C TYR A 184 -10.29 -16.17 3.33
N VAL A 185 -9.56 -15.95 2.23
CA VAL A 185 -8.19 -16.43 2.08
C VAL A 185 -7.29 -15.24 1.81
N THR A 186 -6.25 -15.06 2.62
CA THR A 186 -5.27 -13.99 2.47
C THR A 186 -3.86 -14.47 2.74
N GLY A 187 -2.85 -13.73 2.24
CA GLY A 187 -1.45 -13.99 2.55
C GLY A 187 -1.06 -13.38 3.91
N TYR A 188 -0.22 -14.08 4.65
CA TYR A 188 0.36 -13.57 5.89
C TYR A 188 1.77 -13.03 5.64
N GLY A 189 1.96 -11.72 5.86
CA GLY A 189 3.25 -11.05 5.76
C GLY A 189 3.48 -10.16 6.98
N THR A 190 2.99 -8.92 6.95
CA THR A 190 3.03 -8.00 8.10
C THR A 190 1.97 -8.32 9.15
N GLY A 191 0.95 -9.10 8.79
CA GLY A 191 -0.17 -9.43 9.66
C GLY A 191 -1.30 -8.37 9.68
N GLY A 192 -1.24 -7.34 8.83
CA GLY A 192 -2.22 -6.26 8.82
C GLY A 192 -3.58 -6.67 8.23
N THR A 193 -3.58 -7.41 7.14
CA THR A 193 -4.82 -7.76 6.40
C THR A 193 -5.64 -8.85 7.09
#